data_d43cf464aa785c720745b382d191e5ae
#
_entry.id   d43cf464aa785c720745b382d191e5ae
#
_cell.length_a   1.000
_cell.length_b   1.000
_cell.length_c   1.000
_cell.angle_alpha   90.00
_cell.angle_beta   90.00
_cell.angle_gamma   90.00
#
_symmetry.space_group_name_H-M   'P 1'
#
loop_
_entity.id
_entity.type
_entity.pdbx_description
1 polymer ?
#
loop_
_entity_poly.entity_id
_entity_poly.type
_entity_poly.pdbx_seq_one_letter_code
_entity_poly.pdbx_strand_id
1 'polypeptide(L)'
;MIPVKFRSQNSVDILFTEMISKSAPKTLRMLDEINEWCQENLDETFEKVVKADLKQIKAIGKKFDPVSKKFDSRYGKFMIDTLYKQKFPRKKFVEELQVTVCPYCNRNFVNSTYKRTVCDLDHFYDKATYPIFAVSFYNLVPVCHSCNHIKASGKLSYSPHDPEKHTDDLLSFDFYIKGLDFLSDKEQLGIEINCNRKNGFEKNVLELKLNDVYQIHTDLVQECIKKYIIFNPEYIEDLYEQNSPLFESKEEIYRAVYGNYLEEKDYGKRPLSKLTKDIMEELFFLL
;
A
#
# COMPACT_ATOMS: atom_id res chain seq x y z
N MET A 1 2.98 6.06 2.44
CA MET A 1 2.43 4.68 2.37
C MET A 1 0.98 4.74 2.81
N ILE A 2 0.08 4.24 1.99
CA ILE A 2 -1.36 4.36 2.26
C ILE A 2 -1.79 3.16 3.10
N PRO A 3 -2.46 3.37 4.25
CA PRO A 3 -2.99 2.28 5.05
C PRO A 3 -4.05 1.48 4.29
N VAL A 4 -4.05 0.15 4.49
CA VAL A 4 -5.07 -0.74 3.94
C VAL A 4 -5.81 -1.46 5.07
N LYS A 5 -7.12 -1.60 4.90
CA LYS A 5 -7.99 -2.23 5.89
C LYS A 5 -8.97 -3.16 5.19
N PHE A 6 -9.27 -4.29 5.80
CA PHE A 6 -10.35 -5.15 5.34
C PHE A 6 -11.71 -4.46 5.54
N ARG A 7 -12.62 -4.70 4.61
CA ARG A 7 -13.97 -4.14 4.59
C ARG A 7 -14.78 -4.46 5.86
N SER A 8 -14.59 -5.65 6.40
CA SER A 8 -15.24 -6.12 7.60
C SER A 8 -14.34 -7.05 8.42
N GLN A 9 -14.70 -7.26 9.70
CA GLN A 9 -14.00 -8.22 10.55
C GLN A 9 -14.10 -9.65 10.03
N ASN A 10 -15.17 -10.00 9.30
CA ASN A 10 -15.40 -11.33 8.75
C ASN A 10 -14.70 -11.56 7.39
N SER A 11 -14.10 -10.53 6.77
CA SER A 11 -13.45 -10.68 5.45
C SER A 11 -12.40 -11.77 5.45
N VAL A 12 -11.60 -11.86 6.51
CA VAL A 12 -10.52 -12.83 6.63
C VAL A 12 -11.05 -14.27 6.73
N ASP A 13 -12.16 -14.49 7.44
CA ASP A 13 -12.82 -15.80 7.56
C ASP A 13 -13.43 -16.25 6.22
N ILE A 14 -14.06 -15.32 5.52
CA ILE A 14 -14.64 -15.56 4.21
C ILE A 14 -13.54 -15.95 3.20
N LEU A 15 -12.42 -15.23 3.19
CA LEU A 15 -11.28 -15.49 2.31
C LEU A 15 -10.63 -16.84 2.61
N PHE A 16 -10.45 -17.18 3.90
CA PHE A 16 -9.89 -18.45 4.31
C PHE A 16 -10.78 -19.61 3.86
N THR A 17 -12.08 -19.52 4.15
CA THR A 17 -13.07 -20.54 3.75
C THR A 17 -13.08 -20.75 2.23
N GLU A 18 -13.02 -19.67 1.45
CA GLU A 18 -12.96 -19.76 -0.02
C GLU A 18 -11.67 -20.42 -0.50
N MET A 19 -10.52 -20.11 0.09
CA MET A 19 -9.22 -20.66 -0.27
C MET A 19 -9.17 -22.18 -0.07
N ILE A 20 -9.71 -22.70 1.02
CA ILE A 20 -9.69 -24.14 1.34
C ILE A 20 -10.90 -24.91 0.85
N SER A 21 -12.03 -24.23 0.54
CA SER A 21 -13.21 -24.86 -0.02
C SER A 21 -12.87 -25.58 -1.33
N LYS A 22 -13.54 -26.70 -1.60
CA LYS A 22 -13.33 -27.52 -2.79
C LYS A 22 -11.90 -28.07 -2.91
N SER A 23 -11.22 -28.29 -1.81
CA SER A 23 -9.91 -28.92 -1.79
C SER A 23 -10.04 -30.45 -1.99
N ALA A 24 -9.19 -30.99 -2.87
CA ALA A 24 -9.10 -32.45 -3.07
C ALA A 24 -8.55 -33.13 -1.80
N PRO A 25 -8.85 -34.43 -1.57
CA PRO A 25 -8.36 -35.16 -0.40
C PRO A 25 -6.84 -35.08 -0.18
N LYS A 26 -6.05 -35.08 -1.26
CA LYS A 26 -4.59 -34.91 -1.18
C LYS A 26 -4.20 -33.55 -0.63
N THR A 27 -4.93 -32.49 -1.00
CA THR A 27 -4.72 -31.12 -0.50
C THR A 27 -5.05 -31.04 0.98
N LEU A 28 -6.16 -31.66 1.42
CA LEU A 28 -6.57 -31.68 2.82
C LEU A 28 -5.53 -32.40 3.70
N ARG A 29 -5.02 -33.56 3.29
CA ARG A 29 -3.96 -34.25 4.04
C ARG A 29 -2.71 -33.38 4.21
N MET A 30 -2.29 -32.66 3.16
CA MET A 30 -1.14 -31.77 3.25
C MET A 30 -1.42 -30.60 4.21
N LEU A 31 -2.65 -30.08 4.23
CA LEU A 31 -3.06 -29.04 5.18
C LEU A 31 -3.03 -29.56 6.62
N ASP A 32 -3.45 -30.81 6.85
CA ASP A 32 -3.40 -31.46 8.17
C ASP A 32 -1.93 -31.59 8.63
N GLU A 33 -1.02 -32.10 7.79
CA GLU A 33 0.41 -32.20 8.08
C GLU A 33 1.02 -30.82 8.42
N ILE A 34 0.68 -29.78 7.66
CA ILE A 34 1.15 -28.40 7.92
C ILE A 34 0.57 -27.86 9.23
N ASN A 35 -0.69 -28.17 9.52
CA ASN A 35 -1.33 -27.75 10.77
C ASN A 35 -0.68 -28.40 11.99
N GLU A 36 -0.37 -29.71 11.93
CA GLU A 36 0.39 -30.40 12.97
C GLU A 36 1.77 -29.75 13.16
N TRP A 37 2.49 -29.51 12.07
CA TRP A 37 3.77 -28.82 12.12
C TRP A 37 3.66 -27.42 12.78
N CYS A 38 2.62 -26.64 12.44
CA CYS A 38 2.39 -25.32 13.04
C CYS A 38 2.15 -25.42 14.55
N GLN A 39 1.37 -26.40 15.00
CA GLN A 39 1.10 -26.62 16.42
C GLN A 39 2.38 -26.99 17.19
N GLU A 40 3.20 -27.86 16.64
CA GLU A 40 4.45 -28.34 17.27
C GLU A 40 5.55 -27.27 17.32
N ASN A 41 5.67 -26.45 16.27
CA ASN A 41 6.82 -25.53 16.11
C ASN A 41 6.49 -24.06 16.35
N LEU A 42 5.24 -23.64 16.18
CA LEU A 42 4.81 -22.26 16.33
C LEU A 42 3.83 -22.04 17.48
N ASP A 43 3.30 -23.13 18.07
CA ASP A 43 2.26 -23.10 19.09
C ASP A 43 0.97 -22.43 18.59
N GLU A 44 0.67 -22.63 17.29
CA GLU A 44 -0.47 -22.03 16.61
C GLU A 44 -1.04 -23.00 15.57
N THR A 45 -2.34 -22.87 15.25
CA THR A 45 -2.94 -23.62 14.14
C THR A 45 -2.59 -22.96 12.80
N PHE A 46 -2.60 -23.74 11.70
CA PHE A 46 -2.41 -23.20 10.35
C PHE A 46 -3.41 -22.08 10.02
N GLU A 47 -4.67 -22.25 10.38
CA GLU A 47 -5.71 -21.24 10.21
C GLU A 47 -5.35 -19.93 10.91
N LYS A 48 -4.91 -19.98 12.15
CA LYS A 48 -4.46 -18.79 12.89
C LYS A 48 -3.25 -18.12 12.23
N VAL A 49 -2.29 -18.89 11.73
CA VAL A 49 -1.13 -18.34 10.99
C VAL A 49 -1.57 -17.59 9.72
N VAL A 50 -2.53 -18.16 8.98
CA VAL A 50 -3.04 -17.52 7.76
C VAL A 50 -3.83 -16.26 8.06
N LYS A 51 -4.62 -16.25 9.13
CA LYS A 51 -5.48 -15.13 9.57
C LYS A 51 -4.76 -14.12 10.46
N ALA A 52 -3.54 -14.42 10.91
CA ALA A 52 -2.77 -13.60 11.82
C ALA A 52 -2.65 -12.15 11.32
N ASP A 53 -2.93 -11.20 12.21
CA ASP A 53 -2.67 -9.78 11.96
C ASP A 53 -1.16 -9.49 11.92
N LEU A 54 -0.78 -8.25 11.58
CA LEU A 54 0.62 -7.88 11.45
C LEU A 54 1.42 -8.07 12.75
N LYS A 55 0.80 -7.82 13.92
CA LYS A 55 1.44 -7.99 15.23
C LYS A 55 1.68 -9.47 15.53
N GLN A 56 0.69 -10.30 15.24
CA GLN A 56 0.79 -11.76 15.38
C GLN A 56 1.80 -12.35 14.38
N ILE A 57 1.80 -11.91 13.11
CA ILE A 57 2.81 -12.33 12.12
C ILE A 57 4.23 -12.01 12.61
N LYS A 58 4.46 -10.82 13.17
CA LYS A 58 5.76 -10.46 13.76
C LYS A 58 6.15 -11.40 14.92
N ALA A 59 5.20 -11.80 15.76
CA ALA A 59 5.46 -12.71 16.87
C ALA A 59 5.76 -14.13 16.36
N ILE A 60 4.96 -14.65 15.44
CA ILE A 60 5.15 -15.97 14.81
C ILE A 60 6.47 -15.99 14.03
N GLY A 61 6.80 -14.92 13.29
CA GLY A 61 8.05 -14.81 12.54
C GLY A 61 9.32 -14.86 13.38
N LYS A 62 9.24 -14.51 14.67
CA LYS A 62 10.35 -14.69 15.62
C LYS A 62 10.53 -16.16 16.06
N LYS A 63 9.45 -16.94 16.05
CA LYS A 63 9.50 -18.39 16.34
C LYS A 63 9.93 -19.19 15.11
N PHE A 64 9.59 -18.70 13.92
CA PHE A 64 9.96 -19.34 12.65
C PHE A 64 11.41 -19.03 12.31
N ASP A 65 12.25 -20.05 12.34
CA ASP A 65 13.64 -19.95 11.89
C ASP A 65 13.76 -20.42 10.43
N PRO A 66 13.95 -19.51 9.47
CA PRO A 66 14.03 -19.86 8.06
C PRO A 66 15.29 -20.67 7.71
N VAL A 67 16.31 -20.67 8.58
CA VAL A 67 17.58 -21.35 8.34
C VAL A 67 17.58 -22.78 8.89
N SER A 68 16.75 -23.07 9.87
CA SER A 68 16.75 -24.34 10.63
C SER A 68 16.36 -25.58 9.82
N LYS A 69 15.88 -25.44 8.58
CA LYS A 69 15.35 -26.52 7.72
C LYS A 69 14.24 -27.38 8.39
N LYS A 70 13.68 -26.93 9.51
CA LYS A 70 12.60 -27.63 10.21
C LYS A 70 11.29 -27.60 9.44
N PHE A 71 11.09 -26.55 8.59
CA PHE A 71 9.94 -26.49 7.70
C PHE A 71 10.24 -27.27 6.43
N ASP A 72 9.59 -28.42 6.23
CA ASP A 72 9.83 -29.30 5.09
C ASP A 72 9.64 -28.53 3.77
N SER A 73 10.59 -28.69 2.87
CA SER A 73 10.56 -28.06 1.53
C SER A 73 9.29 -28.42 0.73
N ARG A 74 8.67 -29.58 0.99
CA ARG A 74 7.39 -29.99 0.41
C ARG A 74 6.26 -29.05 0.87
N TYR A 75 6.26 -28.67 2.15
CA TYR A 75 5.30 -27.73 2.71
C TYR A 75 5.47 -26.35 2.09
N GLY A 76 6.70 -25.84 2.01
CA GLY A 76 7.02 -24.57 1.37
C GLY A 76 6.56 -24.53 -0.10
N LYS A 77 6.87 -25.59 -0.86
CA LYS A 77 6.42 -25.71 -2.24
C LYS A 77 4.89 -25.78 -2.35
N PHE A 78 4.22 -26.52 -1.48
CA PHE A 78 2.77 -26.59 -1.46
C PHE A 78 2.13 -25.22 -1.12
N MET A 79 2.65 -24.51 -0.14
CA MET A 79 2.18 -23.16 0.22
C MET A 79 2.27 -22.19 -0.96
N ILE A 80 3.38 -22.22 -1.70
CA ILE A 80 3.62 -21.30 -2.81
C ILE A 80 2.89 -21.76 -4.08
N ASP A 81 3.11 -23.01 -4.51
CA ASP A 81 2.66 -23.45 -5.84
C ASP A 81 1.17 -23.88 -5.86
N THR A 82 0.67 -24.44 -4.76
CA THR A 82 -0.73 -24.87 -4.67
C THR A 82 -1.60 -23.82 -4.04
N LEU A 83 -1.32 -23.41 -2.79
CA LEU A 83 -2.20 -22.47 -2.09
C LEU A 83 -2.13 -21.08 -2.70
N TYR A 84 -0.94 -20.49 -2.80
CA TYR A 84 -0.82 -19.10 -3.27
C TYR A 84 -1.09 -18.94 -4.76
N LYS A 85 -0.51 -19.79 -5.63
CA LYS A 85 -0.68 -19.62 -7.09
C LYS A 85 -2.03 -20.08 -7.61
N GLN A 86 -2.65 -21.14 -7.02
CA GLN A 86 -3.83 -21.79 -7.59
C GLN A 86 -5.10 -21.58 -6.76
N LYS A 87 -4.98 -21.53 -5.42
CA LYS A 87 -6.13 -21.53 -4.52
C LYS A 87 -6.45 -20.15 -3.92
N PHE A 88 -5.45 -19.26 -3.82
CA PHE A 88 -5.63 -17.97 -3.20
C PHE A 88 -6.69 -17.11 -3.94
N PRO A 89 -7.72 -16.61 -3.26
CA PRO A 89 -8.84 -15.89 -3.88
C PRO A 89 -8.46 -14.44 -4.19
N ARG A 90 -7.49 -14.23 -5.10
CA ARG A 90 -6.84 -12.95 -5.40
C ARG A 90 -7.82 -11.81 -5.64
N LYS A 91 -8.81 -12.02 -6.51
CA LYS A 91 -9.79 -10.99 -6.86
C LYS A 91 -10.56 -10.54 -5.63
N LYS A 92 -11.15 -11.49 -4.91
CA LYS A 92 -11.94 -11.22 -3.70
C LYS A 92 -11.10 -10.58 -2.60
N PHE A 93 -9.84 -11.00 -2.45
CA PHE A 93 -8.91 -10.40 -1.51
C PHE A 93 -8.70 -8.89 -1.78
N VAL A 94 -8.50 -8.50 -3.05
CA VAL A 94 -8.34 -7.09 -3.42
C VAL A 94 -9.65 -6.32 -3.23
N GLU A 95 -10.79 -6.94 -3.54
CA GLU A 95 -12.12 -6.36 -3.33
C GLU A 95 -12.44 -6.14 -1.85
N GLU A 96 -12.06 -7.09 -0.98
CA GLU A 96 -12.23 -6.96 0.48
C GLU A 96 -11.34 -5.88 1.11
N LEU A 97 -10.18 -5.59 0.53
CA LEU A 97 -9.30 -4.51 0.95
C LEU A 97 -9.70 -3.14 0.37
N GLN A 98 -10.59 -3.08 -0.62
CA GLN A 98 -11.05 -1.86 -1.29
C GLN A 98 -9.90 -0.95 -1.78
N VAL A 99 -8.76 -1.54 -2.15
CA VAL A 99 -7.59 -0.80 -2.61
C VAL A 99 -7.75 -0.46 -4.08
N THR A 100 -7.61 0.83 -4.40
CA THR A 100 -7.69 1.35 -5.78
C THR A 100 -6.40 1.99 -6.25
N VAL A 101 -5.54 2.41 -5.32
CA VAL A 101 -4.23 3.01 -5.57
C VAL A 101 -3.16 2.22 -4.84
N CYS A 102 -1.98 2.09 -5.43
CA CYS A 102 -0.87 1.34 -4.85
C CYS A 102 -0.49 1.87 -3.45
N PRO A 103 -0.62 1.06 -2.38
CA PRO A 103 -0.36 1.51 -1.02
C PRO A 103 1.12 1.86 -0.78
N TYR A 104 2.03 1.31 -1.58
CA TYR A 104 3.46 1.59 -1.44
C TYR A 104 3.83 2.97 -1.99
N CYS A 105 3.39 3.30 -3.20
CA CYS A 105 3.85 4.51 -3.87
C CYS A 105 2.78 5.59 -4.06
N ASN A 106 1.50 5.32 -3.82
CA ASN A 106 0.40 6.27 -4.16
C ASN A 106 0.44 6.87 -5.58
N ARG A 107 1.18 6.25 -6.53
CA ARG A 107 1.39 6.77 -7.90
C ARG A 107 0.55 6.10 -8.97
N ASN A 108 0.21 4.84 -8.77
CA ASN A 108 -0.42 4.01 -9.78
C ASN A 108 -1.72 3.41 -9.27
N PHE A 109 -2.71 3.28 -10.15
CA PHE A 109 -3.90 2.50 -9.84
C PHE A 109 -3.56 1.02 -9.66
N VAL A 110 -4.23 0.38 -8.71
CA VAL A 110 -4.26 -1.06 -8.51
C VAL A 110 -5.72 -1.48 -8.42
N ASN A 111 -6.17 -2.30 -9.34
CA ASN A 111 -7.59 -2.63 -9.43
C ASN A 111 -7.80 -4.08 -9.86
N SER A 112 -9.06 -4.45 -9.95
CA SER A 112 -9.50 -5.72 -10.52
C SER A 112 -10.47 -5.46 -11.66
N THR A 113 -10.38 -6.26 -12.71
CA THR A 113 -11.39 -6.31 -13.75
C THR A 113 -12.51 -7.25 -13.34
N TYR A 114 -13.59 -7.29 -14.11
CA TYR A 114 -14.69 -8.24 -13.86
C TYR A 114 -14.20 -9.71 -13.74
N LYS A 115 -13.18 -10.09 -14.50
CA LYS A 115 -12.70 -11.48 -14.56
C LYS A 115 -11.45 -11.75 -13.71
N ARG A 116 -10.56 -10.77 -13.47
CA ARG A 116 -9.25 -10.99 -12.82
C ARG A 116 -8.70 -9.75 -12.16
N THR A 117 -7.79 -9.97 -11.22
CA THR A 117 -6.95 -8.94 -10.62
C THR A 117 -5.86 -8.51 -11.59
N VAL A 118 -5.60 -7.20 -11.67
CA VAL A 118 -4.56 -6.61 -12.56
C VAL A 118 -3.33 -6.15 -11.77
N CYS A 119 -3.43 -6.06 -10.44
CA CYS A 119 -2.29 -5.74 -9.58
C CYS A 119 -1.52 -7.00 -9.17
N ASP A 120 -0.30 -6.78 -8.71
CA ASP A 120 0.50 -7.81 -8.04
C ASP A 120 0.12 -7.88 -6.55
N LEU A 121 0.36 -9.06 -5.95
CA LEU A 121 0.30 -9.24 -4.50
C LEU A 121 1.73 -9.41 -3.99
N ASP A 122 2.26 -8.34 -3.40
CA ASP A 122 3.57 -8.40 -2.77
C ASP A 122 3.50 -9.10 -1.41
N HIS A 123 4.55 -9.85 -1.07
CA HIS A 123 4.72 -10.46 0.23
C HIS A 123 5.58 -9.55 1.11
N PHE A 124 5.01 -8.98 2.18
CA PHE A 124 5.75 -8.14 3.11
C PHE A 124 6.92 -8.90 3.75
N TYR A 125 6.69 -10.11 4.25
CA TYR A 125 7.71 -11.12 4.52
C TYR A 125 7.86 -11.98 3.27
N ASP A 126 9.02 -11.94 2.64
CA ASP A 126 9.29 -12.67 1.41
C ASP A 126 8.95 -14.17 1.53
N LYS A 127 8.18 -14.68 0.57
CA LYS A 127 7.68 -16.06 0.58
C LYS A 127 8.75 -17.12 0.37
N ALA A 128 9.91 -16.77 -0.20
CA ALA A 128 11.01 -17.71 -0.34
C ALA A 128 11.70 -17.93 1.01
N THR A 129 11.84 -16.87 1.81
CA THR A 129 12.40 -16.92 3.16
C THR A 129 11.38 -17.41 4.20
N TYR A 130 10.14 -16.96 4.07
CA TYR A 130 9.04 -17.27 5.00
C TYR A 130 7.84 -17.93 4.29
N PRO A 131 8.01 -19.14 3.75
CA PRO A 131 6.96 -19.82 2.99
C PRO A 131 5.69 -20.06 3.81
N ILE A 132 5.77 -20.14 5.14
CA ILE A 132 4.62 -20.28 6.03
C ILE A 132 3.65 -19.09 5.94
N PHE A 133 4.15 -17.91 5.58
CA PHE A 133 3.34 -16.70 5.38
C PHE A 133 2.92 -16.47 3.93
N ALA A 134 3.16 -17.41 3.02
CA ALA A 134 2.88 -17.23 1.59
C ALA A 134 1.40 -16.92 1.29
N VAL A 135 0.48 -17.34 2.16
CA VAL A 135 -0.96 -17.11 2.03
C VAL A 135 -1.58 -16.37 3.23
N SER A 136 -0.73 -15.81 4.11
CA SER A 136 -1.23 -15.01 5.24
C SER A 136 -1.75 -13.67 4.73
N PHE A 137 -3.01 -13.36 5.05
CA PHE A 137 -3.72 -12.22 4.46
C PHE A 137 -3.07 -10.87 4.80
N TYR A 138 -2.59 -10.66 6.01
CA TYR A 138 -1.88 -9.44 6.42
C TYR A 138 -0.40 -9.41 5.99
N ASN A 139 0.09 -10.49 5.38
CA ASN A 139 1.40 -10.52 4.71
C ASN A 139 1.34 -10.10 3.23
N LEU A 140 0.14 -10.06 2.64
CA LEU A 140 -0.07 -9.79 1.22
C LEU A 140 -0.59 -8.36 1.03
N VAL A 141 0.07 -7.61 0.16
CA VAL A 141 -0.28 -6.22 -0.15
C VAL A 141 -0.54 -6.09 -1.65
N PRO A 142 -1.74 -5.62 -2.07
CA PRO A 142 -2.00 -5.29 -3.47
C PRO A 142 -1.16 -4.09 -3.89
N VAL A 143 -0.27 -4.26 -4.86
CA VAL A 143 0.66 -3.20 -5.29
C VAL A 143 0.74 -3.12 -6.81
N CYS A 144 1.23 -2.00 -7.33
CA CYS A 144 1.54 -1.90 -8.76
C CYS A 144 2.77 -2.74 -9.10
N HIS A 145 2.85 -3.17 -10.37
CA HIS A 145 3.94 -4.00 -10.85
C HIS A 145 5.32 -3.37 -10.62
N SER A 146 5.46 -2.06 -10.82
CA SER A 146 6.72 -1.34 -10.59
C SER A 146 7.21 -1.48 -9.14
N CYS A 147 6.33 -1.24 -8.15
CA CYS A 147 6.71 -1.39 -6.74
C CYS A 147 7.06 -2.82 -6.37
N ASN A 148 6.31 -3.80 -6.88
CA ASN A 148 6.60 -5.22 -6.65
C ASN A 148 7.96 -5.61 -7.23
N HIS A 149 8.26 -5.15 -8.44
CA HIS A 149 9.52 -5.42 -9.11
C HIS A 149 10.72 -4.74 -8.42
N ILE A 150 10.59 -3.45 -8.06
CA ILE A 150 11.64 -2.70 -7.37
C ILE A 150 11.95 -3.32 -6.00
N LYS A 151 10.92 -3.63 -5.21
CA LYS A 151 11.10 -4.24 -3.89
C LYS A 151 11.71 -5.64 -3.97
N ALA A 152 11.29 -6.47 -4.92
CA ALA A 152 11.73 -7.87 -5.04
C ALA A 152 11.72 -8.61 -3.69
N SER A 153 12.89 -9.00 -3.16
CA SER A 153 13.07 -9.59 -1.83
C SER A 153 13.46 -8.59 -0.73
N GLY A 154 13.45 -7.29 -1.04
CA GLY A 154 13.76 -6.22 -0.10
C GLY A 154 12.85 -6.22 1.12
N LYS A 155 13.38 -5.79 2.26
CA LYS A 155 12.67 -5.79 3.55
C LYS A 155 12.20 -4.39 3.89
N LEU A 156 10.91 -4.19 3.97
CA LEU A 156 10.29 -2.95 4.45
C LEU A 156 10.22 -2.93 5.97
N SER A 157 10.30 -1.75 6.57
CA SER A 157 10.10 -1.55 8.01
C SER A 157 8.62 -1.45 8.37
N TYR A 158 7.82 -0.88 7.47
CA TYR A 158 6.39 -0.66 7.67
C TYR A 158 5.56 -1.34 6.60
N SER A 159 4.49 -2.00 7.04
CA SER A 159 3.46 -2.59 6.19
C SER A 159 2.24 -1.66 6.11
N PRO A 160 1.57 -1.55 4.96
CA PRO A 160 0.29 -0.86 4.85
C PRO A 160 -0.80 -1.42 5.77
N HIS A 161 -0.67 -2.66 6.22
CA HIS A 161 -1.57 -3.30 7.19
C HIS A 161 -1.36 -2.86 8.64
N ASP A 162 -0.41 -1.95 8.92
CA ASP A 162 -0.19 -1.45 10.27
C ASP A 162 -1.29 -0.43 10.63
N PRO A 163 -2.22 -0.76 11.56
CA PRO A 163 -3.36 0.11 11.87
C PRO A 163 -2.98 1.35 12.68
N GLU A 164 -1.76 1.36 13.27
CA GLU A 164 -1.27 2.44 14.14
C GLU A 164 -0.46 3.49 13.36
N LYS A 165 -0.36 3.35 12.03
CA LYS A 165 0.46 4.22 11.21
C LYS A 165 -0.37 5.07 10.27
N HIS A 166 -0.14 6.35 10.35
CA HIS A 166 -0.73 7.37 9.48
C HIS A 166 0.30 7.81 8.44
N THR A 167 -0.14 8.05 7.21
CA THR A 167 0.74 8.43 6.12
C THR A 167 1.47 9.74 6.42
N ASP A 168 0.75 10.71 6.98
CA ASP A 168 1.26 12.04 7.28
C ASP A 168 2.33 12.03 8.39
N ASP A 169 2.30 11.04 9.29
CA ASP A 169 3.34 10.83 10.30
C ASP A 169 4.60 10.14 9.74
N LEU A 170 4.49 9.44 8.63
CA LEU A 170 5.58 8.65 8.05
C LEU A 170 6.45 9.45 7.11
N LEU A 171 5.84 10.28 6.26
CA LEU A 171 6.55 11.06 5.25
C LEU A 171 5.75 12.31 4.85
N SER A 172 6.50 13.32 4.37
CA SER A 172 5.98 14.44 3.59
C SER A 172 6.75 14.60 2.29
N PHE A 173 6.08 15.21 1.31
CA PHE A 173 6.69 15.63 0.06
C PHE A 173 6.90 17.13 0.08
N ASP A 174 8.10 17.55 -0.29
CA ASP A 174 8.45 18.95 -0.52
C ASP A 174 8.95 19.11 -1.96
N PHE A 175 9.06 20.34 -2.40
CA PHE A 175 9.67 20.65 -3.68
C PHE A 175 10.79 21.69 -3.51
N TYR A 176 11.71 21.72 -4.46
CA TYR A 176 12.74 22.73 -4.52
C TYR A 176 12.91 23.26 -5.94
N ILE A 177 13.30 24.54 -6.02
CA ILE A 177 13.50 25.27 -7.28
C ILE A 177 14.99 25.22 -7.60
N LYS A 178 15.33 24.75 -8.81
CA LYS A 178 16.70 24.69 -9.34
C LYS A 178 17.07 25.92 -10.15
N GLY A 179 16.10 26.59 -10.75
CA GLY A 179 16.33 27.75 -11.61
C GLY A 179 15.11 28.64 -11.78
N LEU A 180 15.32 29.84 -12.30
CA LEU A 180 14.30 30.89 -12.38
C LEU A 180 13.15 30.59 -13.34
N ASP A 181 13.36 29.73 -14.31
CA ASP A 181 12.38 29.40 -15.35
C ASP A 181 11.41 28.27 -14.94
N PHE A 182 11.33 27.97 -13.63
CA PHE A 182 10.54 26.86 -13.10
C PHE A 182 9.05 26.89 -13.47
N LEU A 183 8.49 28.07 -13.77
CA LEU A 183 7.11 28.19 -14.24
C LEU A 183 6.91 27.77 -15.70
N SER A 184 7.96 27.76 -16.51
CA SER A 184 7.91 27.36 -17.93
C SER A 184 8.62 26.04 -18.19
N ASP A 185 9.63 25.70 -17.38
CA ASP A 185 10.42 24.48 -17.49
C ASP A 185 10.34 23.65 -16.20
N LYS A 186 9.63 22.54 -16.24
CA LYS A 186 9.48 21.63 -15.11
C LYS A 186 10.78 20.98 -14.64
N GLU A 187 11.81 20.93 -15.47
CA GLU A 187 13.13 20.39 -15.12
C GLU A 187 13.87 21.29 -14.11
N GLN A 188 13.40 22.54 -13.98
CA GLN A 188 13.87 23.47 -12.95
C GLN A 188 13.25 23.24 -11.56
N LEU A 189 12.45 22.19 -11.43
CA LEU A 189 11.89 21.73 -10.17
C LEU A 189 12.48 20.38 -9.77
N GLY A 190 12.43 20.06 -8.48
CA GLY A 190 12.72 18.76 -7.94
C GLY A 190 11.75 18.43 -6.82
N ILE A 191 11.58 17.15 -6.54
CA ILE A 191 10.72 16.65 -5.45
C ILE A 191 11.63 16.02 -4.40
N GLU A 192 11.41 16.37 -3.15
CA GLU A 192 12.09 15.78 -1.99
C GLU A 192 11.09 15.02 -1.12
N ILE A 193 11.54 13.90 -0.56
CA ILE A 193 10.74 13.11 0.41
C ILE A 193 11.40 13.24 1.77
N ASN A 194 10.70 13.85 2.70
CA ASN A 194 11.11 13.95 4.09
C ASN A 194 10.48 12.83 4.91
N CYS A 195 11.29 12.15 5.68
CA CYS A 195 10.87 11.10 6.61
C CYS A 195 11.23 11.49 8.03
N ASN A 196 10.35 11.22 8.96
CA ASN A 196 10.71 11.31 10.36
C ASN A 196 11.75 10.23 10.69
N ARG A 197 13.02 10.64 10.91
CA ARG A 197 14.14 9.73 11.17
C ARG A 197 13.91 8.80 12.37
N LYS A 198 13.07 9.20 13.32
CA LYS A 198 12.77 8.38 14.51
C LYS A 198 11.87 7.18 14.22
N ASN A 199 11.14 7.18 13.11
CA ASN A 199 10.19 6.10 12.81
C ASN A 199 10.76 4.99 11.92
N GLY A 200 11.95 5.19 11.31
CA GLY A 200 12.61 4.20 10.44
C GLY A 200 11.93 3.97 9.08
N PHE A 201 11.01 4.86 8.65
CA PHE A 201 10.34 4.77 7.36
C PHE A 201 11.29 5.05 6.17
N GLU A 202 12.42 5.68 6.42
CA GLU A 202 13.49 5.90 5.42
C GLU A 202 13.87 4.60 4.69
N LYS A 203 13.84 3.45 5.40
CA LYS A 203 14.10 2.17 4.78
C LYS A 203 13.08 1.81 3.70
N ASN A 204 11.80 2.11 3.92
CA ASN A 204 10.76 1.90 2.91
C ASN A 204 11.00 2.80 1.68
N VAL A 205 11.39 4.06 1.90
CA VAL A 205 11.71 5.01 0.82
C VAL A 205 12.88 4.51 -0.02
N LEU A 206 13.93 4.01 0.62
CA LEU A 206 15.13 3.47 -0.03
C LEU A 206 14.83 2.17 -0.82
N GLU A 207 14.18 1.19 -0.18
CA GLU A 207 13.88 -0.11 -0.79
C GLU A 207 12.91 0.02 -1.99
N LEU A 208 11.98 0.97 -1.93
CA LEU A 208 11.02 1.25 -3.00
C LEU A 208 11.53 2.31 -3.99
N LYS A 209 12.74 2.87 -3.76
CA LYS A 209 13.34 3.95 -4.56
C LYS A 209 12.38 5.13 -4.78
N LEU A 210 11.64 5.51 -3.74
CA LEU A 210 10.58 6.52 -3.89
C LEU A 210 11.15 7.88 -4.35
N ASN A 211 12.31 8.30 -3.86
CA ASN A 211 12.95 9.54 -4.30
C ASN A 211 13.16 9.58 -5.83
N ASP A 212 13.62 8.47 -6.41
CA ASP A 212 13.90 8.41 -7.86
C ASP A 212 12.59 8.38 -8.66
N VAL A 213 11.65 7.54 -8.24
CA VAL A 213 10.42 7.33 -9.01
C VAL A 213 9.43 8.50 -8.94
N TYR A 214 9.61 9.41 -7.97
CA TYR A 214 8.77 10.60 -7.86
C TYR A 214 9.26 11.77 -8.71
N GLN A 215 10.55 11.80 -9.15
CA GLN A 215 11.10 12.91 -9.95
C GLN A 215 10.37 13.14 -11.28
N ILE A 216 9.70 12.14 -11.83
CA ILE A 216 8.93 12.30 -13.07
C ILE A 216 7.67 13.16 -12.92
N HIS A 217 7.26 13.49 -11.67
CA HIS A 217 6.04 14.23 -11.36
C HIS A 217 6.29 15.73 -11.07
N THR A 218 7.41 16.28 -11.51
CA THR A 218 7.70 17.73 -11.42
C THR A 218 6.72 18.57 -12.22
N ASP A 219 6.09 18.00 -13.26
CA ASP A 219 4.99 18.63 -14.00
C ASP A 219 3.76 18.87 -13.10
N LEU A 220 3.40 17.92 -12.24
CA LEU A 220 2.32 18.10 -11.27
C LEU A 220 2.65 19.20 -10.26
N VAL A 221 3.89 19.25 -9.76
CA VAL A 221 4.35 20.33 -8.86
C VAL A 221 4.22 21.69 -9.56
N GLN A 222 4.68 21.80 -10.80
CA GLN A 222 4.55 23.01 -11.61
C GLN A 222 3.08 23.43 -11.78
N GLU A 223 2.20 22.46 -12.06
CA GLU A 223 0.75 22.72 -12.14
C GLU A 223 0.16 23.20 -10.82
N CYS A 224 0.55 22.61 -9.68
CA CYS A 224 0.10 23.04 -8.36
C CYS A 224 0.52 24.48 -8.09
N ILE A 225 1.76 24.86 -8.39
CA ILE A 225 2.25 26.24 -8.25
C ILE A 225 1.43 27.21 -9.11
N LYS A 226 1.21 26.88 -10.40
CA LYS A 226 0.41 27.72 -11.31
C LYS A 226 -1.03 27.83 -10.84
N LYS A 227 -1.63 26.74 -10.40
CA LYS A 227 -2.99 26.73 -9.86
C LYS A 227 -3.09 27.57 -8.60
N TYR A 228 -2.12 27.50 -7.70
CA TYR A 228 -2.09 28.31 -6.49
C TYR A 228 -2.04 29.81 -6.79
N ILE A 229 -1.22 30.22 -7.80
CA ILE A 229 -1.13 31.63 -8.22
C ILE A 229 -2.48 32.14 -8.76
N ILE A 230 -3.21 31.27 -9.50
CA ILE A 230 -4.50 31.64 -10.11
C ILE A 230 -5.65 31.51 -9.13
N PHE A 231 -5.72 30.42 -8.38
CA PHE A 231 -6.77 30.05 -7.45
C PHE A 231 -6.30 30.26 -6.02
N ASN A 232 -6.01 31.51 -5.68
CA ASN A 232 -5.63 31.86 -4.31
C ASN A 232 -6.79 31.63 -3.33
N PRO A 233 -6.54 31.62 -1.99
CA PRO A 233 -7.56 31.31 -1.00
C PRO A 233 -8.81 32.19 -1.08
N GLU A 234 -8.65 33.49 -1.39
CA GLU A 234 -9.78 34.43 -1.53
C GLU A 234 -10.64 34.04 -2.72
N TYR A 235 -10.03 33.73 -3.86
CA TYR A 235 -10.76 33.32 -5.05
C TYR A 235 -11.47 31.96 -4.88
N ILE A 236 -10.89 31.04 -4.13
CA ILE A 236 -11.57 29.78 -3.76
C ILE A 236 -12.80 30.05 -2.90
N GLU A 237 -12.72 31.03 -1.96
CA GLU A 237 -13.88 31.44 -1.17
C GLU A 237 -15.00 31.99 -2.05
N ASP A 238 -14.66 32.91 -2.95
CA ASP A 238 -15.62 33.49 -3.90
C ASP A 238 -16.27 32.42 -4.79
N LEU A 239 -15.46 31.45 -5.27
CA LEU A 239 -15.99 30.31 -6.04
C LEU A 239 -16.99 29.48 -5.25
N TYR A 240 -16.72 29.25 -3.96
CA TYR A 240 -17.64 28.50 -3.11
C TYR A 240 -18.94 29.25 -2.87
N GLU A 241 -18.86 30.55 -2.52
CA GLU A 241 -20.04 31.37 -2.28
C GLU A 241 -20.94 31.47 -3.52
N GLN A 242 -20.33 31.66 -4.69
CA GLN A 242 -21.08 31.79 -5.96
C GLN A 242 -21.67 30.48 -6.47
N ASN A 243 -21.07 29.34 -6.08
CA ASN A 243 -21.45 28.03 -6.60
C ASN A 243 -21.89 27.04 -5.49
N SER A 244 -22.26 27.53 -4.32
CA SER A 244 -22.70 26.71 -3.19
C SER A 244 -23.81 25.68 -3.50
N PRO A 245 -24.72 25.86 -4.46
CA PRO A 245 -25.63 24.79 -4.86
C PRO A 245 -24.98 23.59 -5.57
N LEU A 246 -23.78 23.77 -6.13
CA LEU A 246 -23.06 22.72 -6.86
C LEU A 246 -22.04 21.95 -6.00
N PHE A 247 -21.58 22.55 -4.92
CA PHE A 247 -20.54 22.01 -4.05
C PHE A 247 -21.02 21.96 -2.60
N GLU A 248 -20.86 20.80 -1.96
CA GLU A 248 -21.26 20.60 -0.56
C GLU A 248 -20.26 21.26 0.41
N SER A 249 -18.99 21.41 -0.02
CA SER A 249 -17.92 21.98 0.80
C SER A 249 -16.81 22.61 -0.03
N LYS A 250 -15.95 23.42 0.62
CA LYS A 250 -14.75 24.01 -0.01
C LYS A 250 -13.74 22.94 -0.46
N GLU A 251 -13.65 21.83 0.28
CA GLU A 251 -12.80 20.68 -0.08
C GLU A 251 -13.18 20.11 -1.45
N GLU A 252 -14.46 20.19 -1.83
CA GLU A 252 -14.90 19.78 -3.17
C GLU A 252 -14.38 20.72 -4.25
N ILE A 253 -14.32 22.03 -3.99
CA ILE A 253 -13.71 22.99 -4.92
C ILE A 253 -12.22 22.74 -5.03
N TYR A 254 -11.51 22.58 -3.90
CA TYR A 254 -10.10 22.22 -3.93
C TYR A 254 -9.89 20.94 -4.75
N ARG A 255 -10.71 19.92 -4.55
CA ARG A 255 -10.66 18.68 -5.35
C ARG A 255 -10.92 18.92 -6.84
N ALA A 256 -11.84 19.82 -7.18
CA ALA A 256 -12.12 20.17 -8.58
C ALA A 256 -10.95 20.92 -9.23
N VAL A 257 -10.36 21.87 -8.51
CA VAL A 257 -9.21 22.67 -8.98
C VAL A 257 -7.93 21.83 -9.08
N TYR A 258 -7.57 21.09 -8.03
CA TYR A 258 -6.31 20.35 -7.95
C TYR A 258 -6.41 18.91 -8.46
N GLY A 259 -7.61 18.41 -8.67
CA GLY A 259 -7.86 17.09 -9.24
C GLY A 259 -7.62 15.93 -8.28
N ASN A 260 -7.32 16.19 -7.01
CA ASN A 260 -6.96 15.19 -6.01
C ASN A 260 -7.68 15.35 -4.66
N TYR A 261 -7.60 14.30 -3.85
CA TYR A 261 -8.10 14.30 -2.48
C TYR A 261 -7.00 14.81 -1.54
N LEU A 262 -7.36 15.69 -0.60
CA LEU A 262 -6.42 16.33 0.31
C LEU A 262 -6.49 15.78 1.75
N GLU A 263 -7.46 14.92 2.05
CA GLU A 263 -7.58 14.28 3.35
C GLU A 263 -6.92 12.90 3.34
N GLU A 264 -6.18 12.57 4.41
CA GLU A 264 -5.44 11.32 4.54
C GLU A 264 -6.31 10.08 4.32
N LYS A 265 -7.54 10.06 4.84
CA LYS A 265 -8.50 8.97 4.67
C LYS A 265 -8.83 8.66 3.21
N ASP A 266 -8.60 9.63 2.33
CA ASP A 266 -8.98 9.59 0.92
C ASP A 266 -7.79 9.47 -0.06
N TYR A 267 -6.54 9.45 0.44
CA TYR A 267 -5.34 9.31 -0.43
C TYR A 267 -5.35 8.05 -1.30
N GLY A 268 -6.03 7.01 -0.85
CA GLY A 268 -6.21 5.77 -1.61
C GLY A 268 -7.20 5.86 -2.77
N LYS A 269 -7.93 6.96 -2.94
CA LYS A 269 -8.96 7.12 -4.00
C LYS A 269 -8.40 7.55 -5.35
N ARG A 270 -7.31 8.35 -5.34
CA ARG A 270 -6.63 8.81 -6.57
C ARG A 270 -5.10 8.74 -6.43
N PRO A 271 -4.39 8.43 -7.52
CA PRO A 271 -2.93 8.54 -7.55
C PRO A 271 -2.46 9.96 -7.23
N LEU A 272 -1.29 10.06 -6.59
CA LEU A 272 -0.60 11.31 -6.27
C LEU A 272 -1.34 12.24 -5.28
N SER A 273 -2.40 11.76 -4.61
CA SER A 273 -3.16 12.57 -3.66
C SER A 273 -2.27 13.09 -2.51
N LYS A 274 -1.39 12.25 -1.95
CA LYS A 274 -0.46 12.66 -0.89
C LYS A 274 0.53 13.72 -1.38
N LEU A 275 1.11 13.53 -2.58
CA LEU A 275 2.00 14.53 -3.18
C LEU A 275 1.27 15.85 -3.38
N THR A 276 0.07 15.82 -4.01
CA THR A 276 -0.70 17.04 -4.26
C THR A 276 -1.02 17.80 -2.98
N LYS A 277 -1.45 17.06 -1.93
CA LYS A 277 -1.77 17.65 -0.62
C LYS A 277 -0.56 18.33 0.00
N ASP A 278 0.59 17.67 0.03
CA ASP A 278 1.79 18.21 0.69
C ASP A 278 2.34 19.44 -0.06
N ILE A 279 2.40 19.38 -1.39
CA ILE A 279 2.80 20.54 -2.20
C ILE A 279 1.86 21.73 -1.99
N MET A 280 0.57 21.47 -1.87
CA MET A 280 -0.38 22.55 -1.58
C MET A 280 -0.19 23.14 -0.20
N GLU A 281 -0.01 22.33 0.83
CA GLU A 281 0.25 22.84 2.18
C GLU A 281 1.52 23.69 2.22
N GLU A 282 2.60 23.25 1.56
CA GLU A 282 3.81 24.05 1.47
C GLU A 282 3.57 25.40 0.79
N LEU A 283 2.81 25.44 -0.31
CA LEU A 283 2.47 26.69 -0.99
C LEU A 283 1.61 27.61 -0.10
N PHE A 284 0.72 27.07 0.74
CA PHE A 284 -0.06 27.87 1.69
C PHE A 284 0.77 28.43 2.85
N PHE A 285 1.90 27.80 3.19
CA PHE A 285 2.80 28.26 4.24
C PHE A 285 3.87 29.22 3.75
N LEU A 286 4.25 29.18 2.46
CA LEU A 286 5.31 29.98 1.89
C LEU A 286 4.86 31.38 1.42
N LEU A 287 3.58 31.60 1.28
CA LEU A 287 2.98 32.84 0.75
C LEU A 287 1.88 33.37 1.67
#